data_115e9bf911d0d5e8d4feb9047dd4707d
#
_entry.id   115e9bf911d0d5e8d4feb9047dd4707d
#
_cell.length_a   1.000
_cell.length_b   1.000
_cell.length_c   1.000
_cell.angle_alpha   90.00
_cell.angle_beta   90.00
_cell.angle_gamma   90.00
#
_symmetry.space_group_name_H-M   'P 1'
#
loop_
_entity.id
_entity.type
_entity.pdbx_description
1 polymer ?
#
loop_
_entity_poly.entity_id
_entity_poly.type
_entity_poly.pdbx_seq_one_letter_code
_entity_poly.pdbx_strand_id
1 'polypeptide(L)'
;MTVDASGTVLSHNAPAAVLLARVAVGAALGEIAPAWLIEAHLRRVGGRGKEPSAWADGRIGAHCVKALGVPGVDGAVTWWLVGESAPAGAAQELARERMRAGLLQELSCELLASLDVDRCTAMTAQRAALHLADAAVVVGTRDGCGFPVTRCIADGPVVQEKVALDPGQLPGLKEALQGLPAVSSRWIDPCEVPSWAVPEGFVGDAADIGSVVVVPLPGHGVPTGCLVLLRRRREARFTAAEEAFAQLFAARAGAALSVARSHTRQARSTDVLMGDLLPPSLGRVHGICFSGGYRASVAGELVGGDFYDLYPADTPEAETVAVLGDVCGKGLEAAVVAGRIRHVLQALVPFAADHTRLLTLLNGALLSSRQTPFVTLVLVTAVRQDARVRLRISSAGHPAPLIVRVTGQVEEARARGTLIGVFADIEFSTAEVALQPGETCLLYSDGITEARGGPLGDVMFSEDRLRAVLAQCAGMPAEAVTERVQMIIAQWVGDGPHDDMAVLAIGAPRDTRPTTVHEPTG
;
A
#
# COMPACT_ATOMS: atom_id res chain seq x y z
N MET A 1 33.82 -52.48 -10.99
CA MET A 1 34.32 -53.85 -10.96
C MET A 1 33.87 -54.56 -12.23
N THR A 2 34.76 -55.23 -12.95
CA THR A 2 34.41 -56.00 -14.15
C THR A 2 34.56 -57.49 -13.84
N VAL A 3 33.59 -58.29 -14.24
CA VAL A 3 33.50 -59.73 -13.95
C VAL A 3 33.24 -60.44 -15.28
N ASP A 4 33.93 -61.53 -15.55
CA ASP A 4 33.72 -62.33 -16.73
C ASP A 4 32.44 -63.21 -16.66
N ALA A 5 32.14 -63.92 -17.75
CA ALA A 5 30.97 -64.78 -17.82
C ALA A 5 30.99 -65.95 -16.83
N SER A 6 32.17 -66.37 -16.35
CA SER A 6 32.34 -67.43 -15.34
C SER A 6 32.15 -66.92 -13.89
N GLY A 7 32.06 -65.58 -13.71
CA GLY A 7 31.97 -64.94 -12.39
C GLY A 7 33.34 -64.60 -11.81
N THR A 8 34.44 -64.57 -12.62
CA THR A 8 35.77 -64.20 -12.14
C THR A 8 35.99 -62.69 -12.30
N VAL A 9 36.52 -62.02 -11.28
CA VAL A 9 36.83 -60.60 -11.30
C VAL A 9 38.02 -60.30 -12.20
N LEU A 10 37.79 -59.56 -13.26
CA LEU A 10 38.83 -59.14 -14.21
C LEU A 10 39.54 -57.82 -13.79
N SER A 11 38.78 -56.92 -13.22
CA SER A 11 39.31 -55.64 -12.73
C SER A 11 38.40 -55.01 -11.68
N HIS A 12 38.97 -54.19 -10.83
CA HIS A 12 38.23 -53.36 -9.88
C HIS A 12 38.96 -52.04 -9.60
N ASN A 13 38.24 -51.04 -9.10
CA ASN A 13 38.79 -49.78 -8.63
C ASN A 13 38.85 -49.76 -7.08
N ALA A 14 39.57 -48.77 -6.52
CA ALA A 14 39.71 -48.64 -5.09
C ALA A 14 38.38 -48.50 -4.32
N PRO A 15 37.35 -47.75 -4.78
CA PRO A 15 36.02 -47.73 -4.13
C PRO A 15 35.33 -49.09 -4.09
N ALA A 16 35.47 -49.93 -5.11
CA ALA A 16 34.92 -51.30 -5.12
C ALA A 16 35.63 -52.19 -4.08
N ALA A 17 36.93 -52.00 -3.84
CA ALA A 17 37.68 -52.70 -2.83
C ALA A 17 37.26 -52.31 -1.38
N VAL A 18 36.82 -51.08 -1.20
CA VAL A 18 36.25 -50.62 0.11
C VAL A 18 34.88 -51.26 0.37
N LEU A 19 34.04 -51.38 -0.65
CA LEU A 19 32.71 -51.95 -0.53
C LEU A 19 32.75 -53.49 -0.39
N LEU A 20 33.57 -54.17 -1.17
CA LEU A 20 33.73 -55.61 -1.18
C LEU A 20 35.14 -55.96 -0.66
N ALA A 21 35.24 -56.10 0.67
CA ALA A 21 36.49 -56.22 1.42
C ALA A 21 37.47 -57.34 0.96
N ARG A 22 37.01 -58.28 0.12
CA ARG A 22 37.83 -59.40 -0.41
C ARG A 22 38.00 -59.35 -1.93
N VAL A 23 37.61 -58.23 -2.57
CA VAL A 23 37.73 -58.15 -4.03
C VAL A 23 39.19 -58.08 -4.47
N ALA A 24 39.56 -58.99 -5.34
CA ALA A 24 40.89 -59.06 -5.98
C ALA A 24 40.70 -59.55 -7.42
N VAL A 25 41.62 -59.19 -8.33
CA VAL A 25 41.63 -59.76 -9.66
C VAL A 25 41.88 -61.26 -9.59
N GLY A 26 41.02 -62.03 -10.28
CA GLY A 26 41.02 -63.49 -10.22
C GLY A 26 40.11 -64.09 -9.12
N ALA A 27 39.56 -63.32 -8.23
CA ALA A 27 38.62 -63.81 -7.22
C ALA A 27 37.26 -64.17 -7.84
N ALA A 28 36.63 -65.23 -7.31
CA ALA A 28 35.29 -65.63 -7.74
C ALA A 28 34.23 -64.73 -7.12
N LEU A 29 33.31 -64.19 -7.92
CA LEU A 29 32.21 -63.32 -7.46
C LEU A 29 31.36 -63.99 -6.34
N GLY A 30 31.22 -65.34 -6.41
CA GLY A 30 30.50 -66.13 -5.43
C GLY A 30 31.11 -66.10 -4.01
N GLU A 31 32.42 -65.80 -3.89
CA GLU A 31 33.12 -65.74 -2.58
C GLU A 31 33.18 -64.35 -1.96
N ILE A 32 32.99 -63.33 -2.82
CA ILE A 32 33.23 -61.92 -2.41
C ILE A 32 31.97 -61.05 -2.41
N ALA A 33 30.94 -61.46 -3.15
CA ALA A 33 29.73 -60.67 -3.33
C ALA A 33 28.52 -61.27 -2.64
N PRO A 34 27.56 -60.48 -2.20
CA PRO A 34 26.31 -60.98 -1.63
C PRO A 34 25.43 -61.66 -2.68
N ALA A 35 24.57 -62.57 -2.23
CA ALA A 35 23.76 -63.43 -3.10
C ALA A 35 22.95 -62.64 -4.17
N TRP A 36 22.42 -61.46 -3.84
CA TRP A 36 21.63 -60.66 -4.76
C TRP A 36 22.48 -60.13 -5.98
N LEU A 37 23.76 -59.81 -5.76
CA LEU A 37 24.65 -59.38 -6.82
C LEU A 37 25.12 -60.53 -7.70
N ILE A 38 25.33 -61.70 -7.10
CA ILE A 38 25.63 -62.96 -7.81
C ILE A 38 24.47 -63.32 -8.74
N GLU A 39 23.26 -63.31 -8.21
CA GLU A 39 22.04 -63.61 -8.96
C GLU A 39 21.81 -62.59 -10.10
N ALA A 40 22.06 -61.30 -9.84
CA ALA A 40 22.00 -60.27 -10.86
C ALA A 40 23.03 -60.53 -11.98
N HIS A 41 24.24 -60.97 -11.64
CA HIS A 41 25.28 -61.32 -12.61
C HIS A 41 24.86 -62.53 -13.46
N LEU A 42 24.40 -63.60 -12.86
CA LEU A 42 23.93 -64.79 -13.57
C LEU A 42 22.76 -64.52 -14.53
N ARG A 43 21.82 -63.66 -14.11
CA ARG A 43 20.72 -63.22 -14.98
C ARG A 43 21.22 -62.41 -16.18
N ARG A 44 22.26 -61.61 -16.00
CA ARG A 44 22.84 -60.77 -17.07
C ARG A 44 23.62 -61.59 -18.08
N VAL A 45 24.43 -62.54 -17.62
CA VAL A 45 25.21 -63.47 -18.48
C VAL A 45 24.30 -64.45 -19.21
N GLY A 46 23.24 -64.96 -18.55
CA GLY A 46 22.29 -65.93 -19.10
C GLY A 46 21.32 -65.42 -20.16
N GLY A 47 21.45 -64.15 -20.62
CA GLY A 47 20.70 -63.61 -21.73
C GLY A 47 19.20 -63.38 -21.50
N ARG A 48 18.68 -63.58 -20.27
CA ARG A 48 17.25 -63.39 -19.91
C ARG A 48 16.89 -61.93 -19.59
N GLY A 49 17.80 -60.97 -19.73
CA GLY A 49 17.55 -59.56 -19.47
C GLY A 49 17.88 -58.69 -20.68
N LYS A 50 16.99 -58.61 -21.65
CA LYS A 50 17.11 -57.68 -22.81
C LYS A 50 16.77 -56.23 -22.50
N GLU A 51 16.52 -55.86 -21.23
CA GLU A 51 16.34 -54.45 -20.85
C GLU A 51 17.71 -53.81 -20.55
N PRO A 52 18.07 -52.71 -21.22
CA PRO A 52 19.42 -52.12 -21.13
C PRO A 52 19.76 -51.48 -19.77
N SER A 53 18.85 -51.41 -18.79
CA SER A 53 19.05 -50.62 -17.57
C SER A 53 18.34 -51.18 -16.30
N ALA A 54 18.26 -52.50 -16.12
CA ALA A 54 17.76 -53.03 -14.85
C ALA A 54 18.80 -52.85 -13.73
N TRP A 55 18.51 -51.98 -12.79
CA TRP A 55 19.25 -51.85 -11.54
C TRP A 55 18.95 -53.06 -10.64
N ALA A 56 19.97 -53.59 -10.01
CA ALA A 56 19.81 -54.55 -8.90
C ALA A 56 20.16 -53.79 -7.62
N ASP A 57 19.39 -53.99 -6.57
CA ASP A 57 19.57 -53.35 -5.28
C ASP A 57 19.69 -54.37 -4.14
N GLY A 58 20.44 -54.03 -3.12
CA GLY A 58 20.64 -54.86 -1.95
C GLY A 58 21.61 -54.25 -0.96
N ARG A 59 22.01 -55.01 0.05
CA ARG A 59 22.94 -54.56 1.09
C ARG A 59 24.31 -55.23 0.92
N ILE A 60 25.38 -54.40 1.10
CA ILE A 60 26.77 -54.86 1.25
C ILE A 60 27.27 -54.36 2.60
N GLY A 61 27.40 -55.21 3.58
CA GLY A 61 27.66 -54.82 4.98
C GLY A 61 26.55 -53.91 5.54
N ALA A 62 26.92 -52.71 6.00
CA ALA A 62 25.99 -51.69 6.51
C ALA A 62 25.38 -50.79 5.41
N HIS A 63 25.83 -50.89 4.17
CA HIS A 63 25.49 -49.97 3.07
C HIS A 63 24.38 -50.57 2.19
N CYS A 64 23.34 -49.76 1.88
CA CYS A 64 22.43 -50.03 0.79
C CYS A 64 23.14 -49.66 -0.52
N VAL A 65 23.17 -50.56 -1.50
CA VAL A 65 23.90 -50.40 -2.75
C VAL A 65 23.00 -50.72 -3.93
N LYS A 66 22.96 -49.84 -4.89
CA LYS A 66 22.39 -50.11 -6.22
C LYS A 66 23.51 -50.51 -7.19
N ALA A 67 23.29 -51.57 -7.93
CA ALA A 67 24.26 -52.07 -8.92
C ALA A 67 23.68 -52.02 -10.31
N LEU A 68 24.43 -51.42 -11.23
CA LEU A 68 24.12 -51.42 -12.67
C LEU A 68 25.14 -52.27 -13.40
N GLY A 69 24.71 -53.37 -13.98
CA GLY A 69 25.56 -54.24 -14.82
C GLY A 69 25.53 -53.77 -16.27
N VAL A 70 26.69 -53.34 -16.81
CA VAL A 70 26.84 -52.98 -18.20
C VAL A 70 27.57 -54.13 -18.93
N PRO A 71 26.95 -54.77 -19.93
CA PRO A 71 27.61 -55.84 -20.68
C PRO A 71 28.78 -55.29 -21.51
N GLY A 72 29.90 -55.95 -21.44
CA GLY A 72 31.11 -55.68 -22.21
C GLY A 72 31.33 -56.68 -23.32
N VAL A 73 32.53 -56.63 -23.92
CA VAL A 73 32.98 -57.56 -24.94
C VAL A 73 33.27 -58.93 -24.29
N ASP A 74 33.11 -60.03 -25.01
CA ASP A 74 33.37 -61.41 -24.56
C ASP A 74 32.53 -61.91 -23.36
N GLY A 75 31.31 -61.34 -23.17
CA GLY A 75 30.42 -61.78 -22.10
C GLY A 75 30.77 -61.26 -20.70
N ALA A 76 31.75 -60.41 -20.57
CA ALA A 76 32.06 -59.73 -19.31
C ALA A 76 31.01 -58.71 -18.96
N VAL A 77 30.80 -58.47 -17.66
CA VAL A 77 29.85 -57.47 -17.14
C VAL A 77 30.60 -56.47 -16.23
N THR A 78 30.52 -55.19 -16.58
CA THR A 78 31.04 -54.13 -15.69
C THR A 78 29.95 -53.68 -14.73
N TRP A 79 30.16 -53.91 -13.45
CA TRP A 79 29.27 -53.52 -12.37
C TRP A 79 29.63 -52.14 -11.81
N TRP A 80 28.69 -51.23 -11.92
CA TRP A 80 28.74 -49.93 -11.24
C TRP A 80 27.95 -50.07 -9.91
N LEU A 81 28.69 -50.03 -8.80
CA LEU A 81 28.11 -50.11 -7.46
C LEU A 81 27.99 -48.68 -6.94
N VAL A 82 26.77 -48.26 -6.76
CA VAL A 82 26.44 -46.92 -6.20
C VAL A 82 25.93 -47.15 -4.79
N GLY A 83 26.73 -46.83 -3.79
CA GLY A 83 26.28 -46.87 -2.39
C GLY A 83 25.30 -45.74 -2.13
N GLU A 84 24.11 -46.02 -1.68
CA GLU A 84 23.22 -45.07 -1.05
C GLU A 84 23.75 -44.72 0.35
N SER A 85 24.91 -44.17 0.41
CA SER A 85 25.47 -43.60 1.64
C SER A 85 25.22 -42.12 1.68
N ALA A 86 23.95 -41.71 1.63
CA ALA A 86 23.62 -40.53 2.38
C ALA A 86 23.46 -41.02 3.83
N PRO A 87 24.29 -40.58 4.78
CA PRO A 87 23.97 -40.86 6.19
C PRO A 87 22.54 -40.33 6.42
N ALA A 88 21.74 -41.10 7.16
CA ALA A 88 20.35 -40.72 7.47
C ALA A 88 20.26 -39.26 7.95
N GLY A 89 21.34 -38.72 8.54
CA GLY A 89 21.51 -37.32 8.90
C GLY A 89 21.59 -36.35 7.72
N ALA A 90 22.25 -36.68 6.60
CA ALA A 90 22.37 -35.75 5.47
C ALA A 90 21.05 -35.60 4.69
N ALA A 91 20.27 -36.66 4.56
CA ALA A 91 18.93 -36.59 3.98
C ALA A 91 17.97 -35.77 4.88
N GLN A 92 18.10 -35.93 6.19
CA GLN A 92 17.31 -35.17 7.17
C GLN A 92 17.73 -33.70 7.21
N GLU A 93 19.03 -33.40 7.12
CA GLU A 93 19.55 -32.04 7.04
C GLU A 93 19.06 -31.34 5.76
N LEU A 94 19.16 -32.01 4.60
CA LEU A 94 18.66 -31.47 3.34
C LEU A 94 17.13 -31.23 3.38
N ALA A 95 16.38 -32.10 4.04
CA ALA A 95 14.94 -31.91 4.23
C ALA A 95 14.63 -30.68 5.10
N ARG A 96 15.41 -30.47 6.18
CA ARG A 96 15.28 -29.28 7.05
C ARG A 96 15.65 -28.01 6.30
N GLU A 97 16.72 -28.02 5.51
CA GLU A 97 17.15 -26.89 4.68
C GLU A 97 16.09 -26.51 3.64
N ARG A 98 15.50 -27.51 2.97
CA ARG A 98 14.40 -27.27 2.02
C ARG A 98 13.17 -26.69 2.70
N MET A 99 12.81 -27.20 3.87
CA MET A 99 11.68 -26.67 4.65
C MET A 99 11.93 -25.21 5.04
N ARG A 100 13.14 -24.87 5.52
CA ARG A 100 13.52 -23.49 5.88
C ARG A 100 13.49 -22.56 4.68
N ALA A 101 14.00 -23.01 3.52
CA ALA A 101 13.96 -22.23 2.28
C ALA A 101 12.52 -21.98 1.80
N GLY A 102 11.65 -23.02 1.88
CA GLY A 102 10.22 -22.89 1.57
C GLY A 102 9.52 -21.87 2.47
N LEU A 103 9.76 -21.92 3.78
CA LEU A 103 9.20 -20.96 4.74
C LEU A 103 9.62 -19.51 4.43
N LEU A 104 10.89 -19.29 4.12
CA LEU A 104 11.39 -17.95 3.78
C LEU A 104 10.79 -17.43 2.46
N GLN A 105 10.57 -18.30 1.49
CA GLN A 105 9.92 -17.95 0.24
C GLN A 105 8.45 -17.57 0.46
N GLU A 106 7.71 -18.40 1.21
CA GLU A 106 6.30 -18.18 1.54
C GLU A 106 6.13 -16.86 2.32
N LEU A 107 6.93 -16.67 3.38
CA LEU A 107 6.96 -15.43 4.16
C LEU A 107 7.22 -14.20 3.27
N SER A 108 8.20 -14.29 2.38
CA SER A 108 8.54 -13.17 1.49
C SER A 108 7.37 -12.83 0.56
N CYS A 109 6.71 -13.83 -0.03
CA CYS A 109 5.54 -13.61 -0.89
C CYS A 109 4.38 -12.97 -0.12
N GLU A 110 4.07 -13.47 1.07
CA GLU A 110 2.97 -12.96 1.89
C GLU A 110 3.22 -11.52 2.36
N LEU A 111 4.43 -11.24 2.85
CA LEU A 111 4.78 -9.91 3.36
C LEU A 111 4.88 -8.86 2.25
N LEU A 112 5.41 -9.22 1.07
CA LEU A 112 5.50 -8.31 -0.06
C LEU A 112 4.13 -8.02 -0.70
N ALA A 113 3.14 -8.87 -0.48
CA ALA A 113 1.77 -8.65 -0.93
C ALA A 113 1.00 -7.61 -0.09
N SER A 114 1.58 -7.13 1.02
CA SER A 114 0.94 -6.15 1.90
C SER A 114 1.84 -4.93 2.11
N LEU A 115 1.24 -3.74 1.95
CA LEU A 115 1.86 -2.46 2.29
C LEU A 115 1.38 -1.90 3.64
N ASP A 116 0.58 -2.68 4.37
CA ASP A 116 0.08 -2.35 5.70
C ASP A 116 1.07 -2.83 6.77
N VAL A 117 1.56 -1.90 7.58
CA VAL A 117 2.57 -2.18 8.62
C VAL A 117 2.02 -3.10 9.71
N ASP A 118 0.78 -2.89 10.14
CA ASP A 118 0.16 -3.66 11.22
C ASP A 118 -0.09 -5.10 10.77
N ARG A 119 -0.53 -5.28 9.54
CA ARG A 119 -0.68 -6.60 8.93
C ARG A 119 0.65 -7.31 8.76
N CYS A 120 1.69 -6.63 8.30
CA CYS A 120 3.04 -7.20 8.16
C CYS A 120 3.62 -7.61 9.52
N THR A 121 3.44 -6.81 10.58
CA THR A 121 3.90 -7.17 11.93
C THR A 121 3.12 -8.35 12.50
N ALA A 122 1.81 -8.39 12.31
CA ALA A 122 0.96 -9.52 12.71
C ALA A 122 1.40 -10.83 12.04
N MET A 123 1.58 -10.81 10.73
CA MET A 123 2.05 -11.98 9.96
C MET A 123 3.44 -12.41 10.40
N THR A 124 4.35 -11.47 10.63
CA THR A 124 5.70 -11.77 11.13
C THR A 124 5.65 -12.49 12.48
N ALA A 125 4.87 -11.98 13.44
CA ALA A 125 4.72 -12.60 14.75
C ALA A 125 4.09 -13.99 14.65
N GLN A 126 3.03 -14.14 13.87
CA GLN A 126 2.30 -15.41 13.70
C GLN A 126 3.18 -16.48 13.05
N ARG A 127 3.88 -16.16 11.94
CA ARG A 127 4.77 -17.11 11.26
C ARG A 127 5.99 -17.46 12.12
N ALA A 128 6.51 -16.49 12.87
CA ALA A 128 7.60 -16.75 13.81
C ALA A 128 7.18 -17.67 14.97
N ALA A 129 6.01 -17.45 15.56
CA ALA A 129 5.47 -18.29 16.61
C ALA A 129 5.18 -19.73 16.11
N LEU A 130 4.66 -19.87 14.89
CA LEU A 130 4.31 -21.18 14.33
C LEU A 130 5.53 -22.03 13.95
N HIS A 131 6.62 -21.41 13.46
CA HIS A 131 7.71 -22.15 12.82
C HIS A 131 9.06 -22.04 13.54
N LEU A 132 9.27 -21.06 14.41
CA LEU A 132 10.56 -20.80 15.05
C LEU A 132 10.54 -21.00 16.57
N ALA A 133 9.38 -20.76 17.21
CA ALA A 133 9.28 -20.76 18.65
C ALA A 133 7.85 -21.09 19.11
N ASP A 134 7.61 -21.16 20.43
CA ASP A 134 6.26 -21.35 20.96
C ASP A 134 5.48 -20.03 21.06
N ALA A 135 6.21 -18.90 21.11
CA ALA A 135 5.65 -17.56 21.04
C ALA A 135 6.64 -16.58 20.38
N ALA A 136 6.10 -15.55 19.78
CA ALA A 136 6.86 -14.48 19.13
C ALA A 136 6.29 -13.11 19.49
N VAL A 137 7.20 -12.15 19.67
CA VAL A 137 6.87 -10.75 19.92
C VAL A 137 7.63 -9.87 18.94
N VAL A 138 6.92 -9.06 18.18
CA VAL A 138 7.51 -8.03 17.34
C VAL A 138 7.40 -6.70 18.08
N VAL A 139 8.55 -6.07 18.36
CA VAL A 139 8.62 -4.74 18.97
C VAL A 139 9.05 -3.76 17.88
N GLY A 140 8.18 -2.83 17.55
CA GLY A 140 8.48 -1.77 16.58
C GLY A 140 9.37 -0.67 17.17
N THR A 141 9.76 0.28 16.35
CA THR A 141 10.46 1.49 16.81
C THR A 141 9.51 2.41 17.56
N ARG A 142 10.04 3.19 18.48
CA ARG A 142 9.27 4.12 19.32
C ARG A 142 8.44 5.09 18.47
N ASP A 143 7.16 5.20 18.82
CA ASP A 143 6.20 6.10 18.18
C ASP A 143 5.50 6.93 19.27
N GLY A 144 5.87 8.21 19.38
CA GLY A 144 5.39 9.07 20.45
C GLY A 144 5.83 8.60 21.83
N CYS A 145 4.86 8.27 22.72
CA CYS A 145 5.11 7.86 24.10
C CYS A 145 5.30 6.36 24.31
N GLY A 146 5.19 5.52 23.26
CA GLY A 146 5.24 4.06 23.40
C GLY A 146 5.92 3.35 22.23
N PHE A 147 6.01 2.03 22.37
CA PHE A 147 6.48 1.12 21.35
C PHE A 147 5.29 0.28 20.86
N PRO A 148 5.05 0.15 19.55
CA PRO A 148 4.09 -0.81 19.05
C PRO A 148 4.64 -2.23 19.30
N VAL A 149 3.84 -3.06 19.97
CA VAL A 149 4.18 -4.44 20.32
C VAL A 149 3.11 -5.36 19.77
N THR A 150 3.54 -6.34 18.98
CA THR A 150 2.68 -7.38 18.43
C THR A 150 3.09 -8.71 19.02
N ARG A 151 2.16 -9.39 19.69
CA ARG A 151 2.40 -10.68 20.40
C ARG A 151 1.55 -11.78 19.78
N CYS A 152 2.13 -12.99 19.71
CA CYS A 152 1.43 -14.18 19.23
C CYS A 152 2.02 -15.42 19.88
N ILE A 153 1.16 -16.37 20.25
CA ILE A 153 1.55 -17.75 20.56
C ILE A 153 1.27 -18.64 19.34
N ALA A 154 1.95 -19.78 19.23
CA ALA A 154 1.65 -20.75 18.18
C ALA A 154 0.16 -21.13 18.22
N ASP A 155 -0.51 -21.02 17.07
CA ASP A 155 -1.96 -21.26 16.89
C ASP A 155 -2.89 -20.35 17.72
N GLY A 156 -2.36 -19.24 18.28
CA GLY A 156 -3.13 -18.29 19.07
C GLY A 156 -3.47 -16.98 18.32
N PRO A 157 -4.29 -16.13 18.97
CA PRO A 157 -4.61 -14.83 18.42
C PRO A 157 -3.38 -13.90 18.43
N VAL A 158 -3.36 -12.98 17.46
CA VAL A 158 -2.39 -11.89 17.43
C VAL A 158 -2.94 -10.71 18.24
N VAL A 159 -2.15 -10.20 19.19
CA VAL A 159 -2.49 -9.04 20.00
C VAL A 159 -1.53 -7.90 19.64
N GLN A 160 -2.07 -6.75 19.29
CA GLN A 160 -1.32 -5.54 18.95
C GLN A 160 -1.69 -4.40 19.89
N GLU A 161 -0.69 -3.80 20.52
CA GLU A 161 -0.89 -2.69 21.44
C GLU A 161 0.33 -1.76 21.48
N LYS A 162 0.17 -0.56 22.01
CA LYS A 162 1.27 0.34 22.32
C LYS A 162 1.64 0.20 23.79
N VAL A 163 2.90 -0.11 24.07
CA VAL A 163 3.41 -0.35 25.43
C VAL A 163 4.49 0.68 25.76
N ALA A 164 4.37 1.28 26.93
CA ALA A 164 5.45 2.05 27.52
C ALA A 164 6.46 1.08 28.15
N LEU A 165 7.52 0.75 27.41
CA LEU A 165 8.55 -0.18 27.85
C LEU A 165 9.93 0.51 27.92
N ASP A 166 10.77 0.01 28.82
CA ASP A 166 12.21 0.35 28.85
C ASP A 166 12.99 -0.75 28.11
N PRO A 167 13.66 -0.42 26.98
CA PRO A 167 14.45 -1.39 26.24
C PRO A 167 15.60 -2.04 27.04
N GLY A 168 16.00 -1.44 28.15
CA GLY A 168 17.02 -2.01 29.03
C GLY A 168 16.55 -3.20 29.87
N GLN A 169 15.23 -3.43 29.97
CA GLN A 169 14.67 -4.53 30.77
C GLN A 169 14.87 -5.92 30.16
N LEU A 170 15.05 -6.01 28.85
CA LEU A 170 15.33 -7.27 28.16
C LEU A 170 16.70 -7.20 27.49
N PRO A 171 17.68 -8.03 27.92
CA PRO A 171 19.02 -8.05 27.31
C PRO A 171 18.96 -8.26 25.79
N GLY A 172 19.70 -7.45 25.05
CA GLY A 172 19.72 -7.48 23.58
C GLY A 172 18.60 -6.69 22.89
N LEU A 173 17.57 -6.25 23.60
CA LEU A 173 16.45 -5.49 22.99
C LEU A 173 16.91 -4.10 22.54
N LYS A 174 17.64 -3.39 23.39
CA LYS A 174 18.16 -2.05 23.08
C LYS A 174 19.09 -2.09 21.86
N GLU A 175 19.98 -3.06 21.82
CA GLU A 175 20.93 -3.30 20.72
C GLU A 175 20.18 -3.65 19.43
N ALA A 176 19.21 -4.56 19.51
CA ALA A 176 18.41 -4.97 18.37
C ALA A 176 17.58 -3.79 17.79
N LEU A 177 17.00 -2.95 18.64
CA LEU A 177 16.27 -1.74 18.21
C LEU A 177 17.19 -0.70 17.56
N GLN A 178 18.50 -0.75 17.84
CA GLN A 178 19.52 0.07 17.20
C GLN A 178 20.11 -0.59 15.93
N GLY A 179 19.67 -1.81 15.60
CA GLY A 179 20.16 -2.57 14.45
C GLY A 179 21.52 -3.23 14.67
N LEU A 180 21.97 -3.31 15.92
CA LEU A 180 23.20 -4.02 16.28
C LEU A 180 22.97 -5.54 16.20
N PRO A 181 24.03 -6.35 16.05
CA PRO A 181 23.92 -7.80 15.98
C PRO A 181 23.18 -8.40 17.17
N ALA A 182 22.47 -9.50 16.92
CA ALA A 182 21.75 -10.23 17.95
C ALA A 182 22.67 -10.73 19.06
N VAL A 183 22.20 -10.65 20.30
CA VAL A 183 22.84 -11.30 21.45
C VAL A 183 22.45 -12.77 21.43
N SER A 184 23.44 -13.69 21.61
CA SER A 184 23.14 -15.14 21.65
C SER A 184 22.24 -15.47 22.83
N SER A 185 21.26 -16.35 22.61
CA SER A 185 20.26 -16.80 23.61
C SER A 185 20.87 -17.32 24.92
N ARG A 186 22.06 -17.88 24.84
CA ARG A 186 22.81 -18.38 26.03
C ARG A 186 23.15 -17.29 27.06
N TRP A 187 23.13 -16.02 26.64
CA TRP A 187 23.47 -14.87 27.49
C TRP A 187 22.23 -14.14 28.02
N ILE A 188 21.03 -14.59 27.63
CA ILE A 188 19.76 -14.02 28.08
C ILE A 188 19.18 -14.96 29.13
N ASP A 189 18.98 -14.47 30.36
CA ASP A 189 18.31 -15.24 31.40
C ASP A 189 16.80 -15.23 31.13
N PRO A 190 16.17 -16.41 30.92
CA PRO A 190 14.73 -16.48 30.70
C PRO A 190 13.89 -15.95 31.87
N CYS A 191 14.44 -15.93 33.09
CA CYS A 191 13.75 -15.41 34.27
C CYS A 191 13.65 -13.87 34.28
N GLU A 192 14.48 -13.18 33.48
CA GLU A 192 14.48 -11.72 33.36
C GLU A 192 13.56 -11.20 32.26
N VAL A 193 12.78 -12.08 31.60
CA VAL A 193 11.84 -11.66 30.56
C VAL A 193 10.70 -10.85 31.18
N PRO A 194 10.54 -9.56 30.78
CA PRO A 194 9.51 -8.71 31.36
C PRO A 194 8.11 -9.16 30.92
N SER A 195 7.11 -8.92 31.78
CA SER A 195 5.73 -9.33 31.55
C SER A 195 5.14 -8.81 30.23
N TRP A 196 5.53 -7.62 29.80
CA TRP A 196 5.08 -7.06 28.53
C TRP A 196 5.54 -7.88 27.31
N ALA A 197 6.63 -8.65 27.41
CA ALA A 197 7.13 -9.51 26.33
C ALA A 197 6.53 -10.92 26.34
N VAL A 198 5.70 -11.25 27.31
CA VAL A 198 5.07 -12.57 27.44
C VAL A 198 3.62 -12.47 26.93
N PRO A 199 3.26 -13.19 25.85
CA PRO A 199 1.86 -13.22 25.39
C PRO A 199 0.93 -13.85 26.43
N GLU A 200 -0.31 -13.37 26.51
CA GLU A 200 -1.36 -13.95 27.35
C GLU A 200 -1.57 -15.44 26.99
N GLY A 201 -1.67 -16.29 28.02
CA GLY A 201 -1.86 -17.73 27.85
C GLY A 201 -0.58 -18.50 27.46
N PHE A 202 0.57 -17.82 27.32
CA PHE A 202 1.83 -18.52 27.02
C PHE A 202 2.35 -19.30 28.23
N VAL A 203 2.26 -18.74 29.43
CA VAL A 203 2.73 -19.37 30.68
C VAL A 203 1.73 -19.19 31.82
N GLY A 204 1.67 -20.18 32.71
CA GLY A 204 1.03 -20.03 34.02
C GLY A 204 1.89 -19.17 34.97
N ASP A 205 3.24 -19.29 34.88
CA ASP A 205 4.24 -18.53 35.62
C ASP A 205 5.45 -18.20 34.73
N ALA A 206 6.16 -17.08 34.97
CA ALA A 206 7.37 -16.69 34.23
C ALA A 206 8.50 -17.75 34.31
N ALA A 207 8.42 -18.68 35.28
CA ALA A 207 9.36 -19.80 35.45
C ALA A 207 9.28 -20.85 34.30
N ASP A 208 8.29 -20.80 33.42
CA ASP A 208 8.10 -21.75 32.31
C ASP A 208 8.84 -21.37 31.03
N ILE A 209 9.47 -20.21 30.94
CA ILE A 209 10.30 -19.82 29.80
C ILE A 209 11.65 -20.53 29.91
N GLY A 210 12.02 -21.25 28.87
CA GLY A 210 13.27 -22.03 28.85
C GLY A 210 14.38 -21.40 28.02
N SER A 211 14.03 -20.62 27.00
CA SER A 211 15.03 -19.96 26.14
C SER A 211 14.41 -18.77 25.40
N VAL A 212 15.22 -17.73 25.20
CA VAL A 212 14.82 -16.46 24.55
C VAL A 212 15.83 -16.10 23.48
N VAL A 213 15.36 -15.63 22.33
CA VAL A 213 16.19 -15.05 21.26
C VAL A 213 15.64 -13.67 20.93
N VAL A 214 16.54 -12.70 20.85
CA VAL A 214 16.23 -11.32 20.41
C VAL A 214 17.03 -11.01 19.17
N VAL A 215 16.34 -10.77 18.05
CA VAL A 215 16.98 -10.48 16.76
C VAL A 215 16.48 -9.15 16.20
N PRO A 216 17.35 -8.33 15.61
CA PRO A 216 16.94 -7.10 14.96
C PRO A 216 16.10 -7.39 13.72
N LEU A 217 15.14 -6.52 13.42
CA LEU A 217 14.44 -6.43 12.16
C LEU A 217 15.08 -5.30 11.35
N PRO A 218 16.07 -5.61 10.49
CA PRO A 218 16.78 -4.58 9.75
C PRO A 218 15.87 -3.93 8.71
N GLY A 219 16.07 -2.64 8.46
CA GLY A 219 15.38 -1.89 7.43
C GLY A 219 16.38 -1.21 6.49
N HIS A 220 15.87 -0.49 5.48
CA HIS A 220 16.68 0.29 4.57
C HIS A 220 17.22 1.55 5.28
N GLY A 221 18.43 1.42 5.84
CA GLY A 221 19.14 2.50 6.56
C GLY A 221 18.70 2.74 8.00
N VAL A 222 17.52 2.29 8.42
CA VAL A 222 17.00 2.43 9.79
C VAL A 222 16.36 1.12 10.22
N PRO A 223 16.64 0.61 11.44
CA PRO A 223 15.97 -0.59 11.96
C PRO A 223 14.46 -0.42 12.01
N THR A 224 13.71 -1.47 11.66
CA THR A 224 12.25 -1.46 11.76
C THR A 224 11.71 -1.97 13.09
N GLY A 225 12.58 -2.50 13.94
CA GLY A 225 12.23 -3.04 15.24
C GLY A 225 13.08 -4.25 15.60
N CYS A 226 12.52 -5.12 16.42
CA CYS A 226 13.11 -6.41 16.72
C CYS A 226 12.06 -7.51 16.84
N LEU A 227 12.51 -8.75 16.70
CA LEU A 227 11.74 -9.97 16.92
C LEU A 227 12.27 -10.66 18.16
N VAL A 228 11.42 -10.95 19.14
CA VAL A 228 11.70 -11.74 20.33
C VAL A 228 11.01 -13.08 20.18
N LEU A 229 11.75 -14.16 20.33
CA LEU A 229 11.27 -15.54 20.26
C LEU A 229 11.35 -16.19 21.62
N LEU A 230 10.29 -16.85 22.07
CA LEU A 230 10.19 -17.48 23.36
C LEU A 230 9.92 -18.98 23.20
N ARG A 231 10.72 -19.83 23.88
CA ARG A 231 10.47 -21.27 24.02
C ARG A 231 10.15 -21.65 25.46
N ARG A 232 9.27 -22.63 25.62
CA ARG A 232 8.91 -23.18 26.91
C ARG A 232 10.06 -24.01 27.51
N ARG A 233 10.12 -24.09 28.82
CA ARG A 233 11.19 -24.80 29.55
C ARG A 233 11.31 -26.28 29.21
N ARG A 234 10.24 -26.90 28.68
CA ARG A 234 10.22 -28.29 28.23
C ARG A 234 10.91 -28.51 26.89
N GLU A 235 11.15 -27.45 26.16
CA GLU A 235 11.79 -27.45 24.85
C GLU A 235 13.33 -27.31 25.01
N ALA A 236 14.06 -27.84 24.04
CA ALA A 236 15.50 -27.64 23.97
C ALA A 236 15.83 -26.17 23.74
N ARG A 237 16.97 -25.71 24.27
CA ARG A 237 17.47 -24.35 23.99
C ARG A 237 17.67 -24.14 22.49
N PHE A 238 17.58 -22.90 22.06
CA PHE A 238 17.90 -22.55 20.67
C PHE A 238 19.33 -22.95 20.33
N THR A 239 19.50 -23.64 19.23
CA THR A 239 20.81 -23.98 18.67
C THR A 239 21.34 -22.81 17.85
N ALA A 240 22.66 -22.75 17.64
CA ALA A 240 23.27 -21.72 16.79
C ALA A 240 22.70 -21.69 15.35
N ALA A 241 22.31 -22.83 14.81
CA ALA A 241 21.68 -22.93 13.50
C ALA A 241 20.24 -22.37 13.48
N GLU A 242 19.50 -22.47 14.58
CA GLU A 242 18.16 -21.88 14.72
C GLU A 242 18.25 -20.37 14.96
N GLU A 243 19.22 -19.92 15.75
CA GLU A 243 19.50 -18.47 15.91
C GLU A 243 19.85 -17.82 14.56
N ALA A 244 20.73 -18.45 13.76
CA ALA A 244 21.10 -17.98 12.44
C ALA A 244 19.88 -17.94 11.47
N PHE A 245 19.00 -18.95 11.57
CA PHE A 245 17.77 -18.98 10.78
C PHE A 245 16.78 -17.90 11.22
N ALA A 246 16.64 -17.65 12.54
CA ALA A 246 15.83 -16.56 13.06
C ALA A 246 16.33 -15.18 12.58
N GLN A 247 17.66 -14.99 12.49
CA GLN A 247 18.24 -13.77 11.93
C GLN A 247 17.90 -13.61 10.43
N LEU A 248 17.96 -14.69 9.65
CA LEU A 248 17.60 -14.67 8.23
C LEU A 248 16.10 -14.38 8.03
N PHE A 249 15.24 -15.00 8.85
CA PHE A 249 13.80 -14.72 8.89
C PHE A 249 13.54 -13.25 9.23
N ALA A 250 14.16 -12.74 10.30
CA ALA A 250 14.04 -11.36 10.74
C ALA A 250 14.53 -10.37 9.67
N ALA A 251 15.59 -10.69 8.93
CA ALA A 251 16.07 -9.86 7.83
C ALA A 251 15.04 -9.73 6.70
N ARG A 252 14.35 -10.82 6.36
CA ARG A 252 13.27 -10.80 5.36
C ARG A 252 12.06 -10.00 5.84
N ALA A 253 11.63 -10.24 7.07
CA ALA A 253 10.52 -9.51 7.67
C ALA A 253 10.84 -8.01 7.81
N GLY A 254 12.04 -7.67 8.27
CA GLY A 254 12.49 -6.29 8.41
C GLY A 254 12.52 -5.52 7.09
N ALA A 255 12.98 -6.18 6.00
CA ALA A 255 12.97 -5.58 4.67
C ALA A 255 11.53 -5.25 4.20
N ALA A 256 10.59 -6.18 4.37
CA ALA A 256 9.19 -5.95 4.01
C ALA A 256 8.54 -4.86 4.86
N LEU A 257 8.76 -4.87 6.19
CA LEU A 257 8.29 -3.83 7.10
C LEU A 257 8.86 -2.46 6.76
N SER A 258 10.11 -2.39 6.31
CA SER A 258 10.74 -1.14 5.86
C SER A 258 10.03 -0.56 4.63
N VAL A 259 9.66 -1.40 3.67
CA VAL A 259 8.89 -0.98 2.48
C VAL A 259 7.50 -0.49 2.89
N ALA A 260 6.77 -1.26 3.71
CA ALA A 260 5.44 -0.87 4.18
C ALA A 260 5.47 0.48 4.93
N ARG A 261 6.45 0.69 5.83
CA ARG A 261 6.62 1.97 6.56
C ARG A 261 6.97 3.13 5.64
N SER A 262 7.85 2.89 4.66
CA SER A 262 8.20 3.93 3.67
C SER A 262 6.97 4.36 2.89
N HIS A 263 6.17 3.40 2.44
CA HIS A 263 4.90 3.65 1.75
C HIS A 263 3.91 4.44 2.62
N THR A 264 3.70 4.02 3.87
CA THR A 264 2.81 4.73 4.81
C THR A 264 3.29 6.15 5.08
N ARG A 265 4.61 6.36 5.24
CA ARG A 265 5.17 7.70 5.45
C ARG A 265 5.00 8.57 4.21
N GLN A 266 5.23 8.02 3.02
CA GLN A 266 5.04 8.73 1.76
C GLN A 266 3.56 9.10 1.55
N ALA A 267 2.63 8.15 1.80
CA ALA A 267 1.20 8.41 1.72
C ALA A 267 0.78 9.55 2.67
N ARG A 268 1.19 9.50 3.94
CA ARG A 268 0.91 10.59 4.91
C ARG A 268 1.49 11.93 4.48
N SER A 269 2.72 11.95 3.94
CA SER A 269 3.31 13.20 3.46
C SER A 269 2.54 13.74 2.26
N THR A 270 2.10 12.86 1.37
CA THR A 270 1.24 13.23 0.25
C THR A 270 -0.11 13.74 0.73
N ASP A 271 -0.76 13.07 1.70
CA ASP A 271 -2.05 13.51 2.25
C ASP A 271 -1.97 14.89 2.91
N VAL A 272 -0.90 15.17 3.65
CA VAL A 272 -0.68 16.51 4.25
C VAL A 272 -0.49 17.57 3.17
N LEU A 273 0.30 17.30 2.15
CA LEU A 273 0.52 18.24 1.05
C LEU A 273 -0.74 18.42 0.19
N MET A 274 -1.51 17.34 -0.02
CA MET A 274 -2.76 17.37 -0.79
C MET A 274 -3.90 18.03 -0.02
N GLY A 275 -3.90 17.97 1.32
CA GLY A 275 -4.95 18.58 2.14
C GLY A 275 -5.15 20.08 1.86
N ASP A 276 -4.05 20.79 1.60
CA ASP A 276 -4.08 22.23 1.24
C ASP A 276 -4.47 22.47 -0.23
N LEU A 277 -4.35 21.46 -1.09
CA LEU A 277 -4.65 21.57 -2.52
C LEU A 277 -6.09 21.13 -2.86
N LEU A 278 -6.68 20.21 -2.07
CA LEU A 278 -8.04 19.75 -2.27
C LEU A 278 -9.05 20.87 -2.02
N PRO A 279 -10.13 20.94 -2.80
CA PRO A 279 -11.24 21.86 -2.52
C PRO A 279 -11.87 21.56 -1.15
N PRO A 280 -12.32 22.60 -0.43
CA PRO A 280 -12.92 22.42 0.90
C PRO A 280 -14.27 21.72 0.84
N SER A 281 -14.64 21.04 1.94
CA SER A 281 -16.03 20.60 2.14
C SER A 281 -16.92 21.80 2.41
N LEU A 282 -18.00 21.93 1.63
CA LEU A 282 -18.93 23.04 1.71
C LEU A 282 -20.20 22.64 2.47
N GLY A 283 -20.90 23.63 2.99
CA GLY A 283 -22.12 23.42 3.74
C GLY A 283 -22.97 24.69 3.86
N ARG A 284 -23.76 24.81 4.93
CA ARG A 284 -24.60 25.96 5.15
C ARG A 284 -23.86 27.05 5.95
N VAL A 285 -23.78 28.25 5.41
CA VAL A 285 -23.20 29.45 6.06
C VAL A 285 -24.27 30.53 6.14
N HIS A 286 -24.57 31.03 7.32
CA HIS A 286 -25.57 32.10 7.58
C HIS A 286 -26.91 31.89 6.85
N GLY A 287 -27.34 30.62 6.74
CA GLY A 287 -28.59 30.29 6.08
C GLY A 287 -28.54 30.24 4.54
N ILE A 288 -27.38 30.35 3.93
CA ILE A 288 -27.11 30.11 2.51
C ILE A 288 -26.52 28.72 2.36
N CYS A 289 -26.98 27.94 1.39
CA CYS A 289 -26.44 26.59 1.12
C CYS A 289 -25.36 26.67 0.04
N PHE A 290 -24.17 26.10 0.33
CA PHE A 290 -23.07 25.97 -0.61
C PHE A 290 -22.77 24.48 -0.80
N SER A 291 -22.62 24.07 -2.04
CA SER A 291 -22.23 22.69 -2.38
C SER A 291 -21.23 22.71 -3.53
N GLY A 292 -20.16 21.98 -3.37
CA GLY A 292 -19.09 21.88 -4.37
C GLY A 292 -18.89 20.45 -4.84
N GLY A 293 -18.42 20.33 -6.07
CA GLY A 293 -18.03 19.06 -6.67
C GLY A 293 -16.80 19.23 -7.52
N TYR A 294 -15.87 18.30 -7.43
CA TYR A 294 -14.59 18.32 -8.12
C TYR A 294 -14.25 16.95 -8.70
N ARG A 295 -13.63 16.92 -9.88
CA ARG A 295 -13.10 15.71 -10.50
C ARG A 295 -11.84 16.08 -11.30
N ALA A 296 -10.70 15.49 -10.93
CA ALA A 296 -9.44 15.70 -11.64
C ALA A 296 -9.41 14.97 -12.99
N SER A 297 -8.68 15.54 -13.96
CA SER A 297 -8.57 15.05 -15.35
C SER A 297 -7.80 13.74 -15.48
N VAL A 298 -6.82 13.49 -14.61
CA VAL A 298 -5.94 12.32 -14.66
C VAL A 298 -6.44 11.24 -13.72
N ALA A 299 -6.66 10.04 -14.25
CA ALA A 299 -7.06 8.88 -13.43
C ALA A 299 -6.00 8.57 -12.37
N GLY A 300 -6.39 8.62 -11.10
CA GLY A 300 -5.51 8.41 -9.95
C GLY A 300 -4.90 9.68 -9.36
N GLU A 301 -5.05 10.84 -9.98
CA GLU A 301 -4.77 12.14 -9.37
C GLU A 301 -6.00 12.68 -8.64
N LEU A 302 -5.78 13.38 -7.54
CA LEU A 302 -6.83 13.95 -6.71
C LEU A 302 -7.01 15.45 -6.93
N VAL A 303 -6.09 16.09 -7.64
CA VAL A 303 -5.99 17.54 -7.81
C VAL A 303 -5.61 17.92 -9.23
N GLY A 304 -5.97 19.13 -9.65
CA GLY A 304 -5.66 19.69 -10.97
C GLY A 304 -5.74 21.21 -10.97
N GLY A 305 -5.96 21.83 -12.15
CA GLY A 305 -6.02 23.29 -12.34
C GLY A 305 -7.28 23.93 -11.77
N ASP A 306 -8.41 23.22 -11.86
CA ASP A 306 -9.68 23.70 -11.34
C ASP A 306 -9.67 23.79 -9.81
N PHE A 307 -10.28 24.82 -9.27
CA PHE A 307 -10.45 24.98 -7.83
C PHE A 307 -11.73 25.74 -7.50
N TYR A 308 -12.25 25.50 -6.31
CA TYR A 308 -13.22 26.37 -5.67
C TYR A 308 -12.86 26.58 -4.21
N ASP A 309 -13.34 27.69 -3.65
CA ASP A 309 -13.17 27.97 -2.22
C ASP A 309 -14.32 28.79 -1.68
N LEU A 310 -14.46 28.79 -0.36
CA LEU A 310 -15.47 29.53 0.37
C LEU A 310 -14.81 30.21 1.58
N TYR A 311 -15.02 31.50 1.68
CA TYR A 311 -14.57 32.33 2.79
C TYR A 311 -15.80 32.83 3.55
N PRO A 312 -16.21 32.14 4.63
CA PRO A 312 -17.38 32.52 5.42
C PRO A 312 -17.23 33.91 6.01
N ALA A 313 -18.33 34.66 6.02
CA ALA A 313 -18.38 35.91 6.76
C ALA A 313 -18.41 35.66 8.27
N ASP A 314 -17.89 36.60 9.07
CA ASP A 314 -17.91 36.51 10.54
C ASP A 314 -19.32 36.73 11.11
N THR A 315 -20.17 37.44 10.42
CA THR A 315 -21.55 37.75 10.85
C THR A 315 -22.58 37.47 9.75
N PRO A 316 -23.84 37.19 10.08
CA PRO A 316 -24.89 36.95 9.08
C PRO A 316 -25.18 38.12 8.13
N GLU A 317 -24.85 39.35 8.54
CA GLU A 317 -25.07 40.58 7.77
C GLU A 317 -23.92 40.86 6.80
N ALA A 318 -22.74 40.23 7.03
CA ALA A 318 -21.57 40.37 6.18
C ALA A 318 -21.65 39.42 4.98
N GLU A 319 -20.95 39.75 3.91
CA GLU A 319 -20.95 38.99 2.66
C GLU A 319 -19.97 37.79 2.75
N THR A 320 -20.47 36.57 2.58
CA THR A 320 -19.65 35.37 2.37
C THR A 320 -19.10 35.37 0.96
N VAL A 321 -17.81 35.11 0.79
CA VAL A 321 -17.13 35.08 -0.50
C VAL A 321 -17.03 33.64 -0.97
N ALA A 322 -17.42 33.38 -2.23
CA ALA A 322 -17.24 32.13 -2.91
C ALA A 322 -16.47 32.37 -4.22
N VAL A 323 -15.60 31.47 -4.57
CA VAL A 323 -14.82 31.52 -5.80
C VAL A 323 -14.78 30.16 -6.48
N LEU A 324 -14.82 30.15 -7.80
CA LEU A 324 -14.48 29.00 -8.63
C LEU A 324 -13.57 29.51 -9.74
N GLY A 325 -12.48 28.81 -10.00
CA GLY A 325 -11.52 29.20 -11.02
C GLY A 325 -10.80 28.02 -11.64
N ASP A 326 -10.14 28.29 -12.75
CA ASP A 326 -9.32 27.36 -13.51
C ASP A 326 -7.95 27.97 -13.80
N VAL A 327 -6.90 27.23 -13.47
CA VAL A 327 -5.49 27.57 -13.74
C VAL A 327 -5.04 26.85 -15.01
N CYS A 328 -4.59 27.60 -15.99
CA CYS A 328 -4.03 27.02 -17.22
C CYS A 328 -2.90 26.02 -16.90
N GLY A 329 -3.09 24.77 -17.34
CA GLY A 329 -2.18 23.64 -17.08
C GLY A 329 -2.95 22.44 -16.53
N LYS A 330 -2.25 21.35 -16.24
CA LYS A 330 -2.87 20.11 -15.74
C LYS A 330 -2.05 19.49 -14.63
N GLY A 331 -2.71 18.67 -13.82
CA GLY A 331 -2.08 17.88 -12.77
C GLY A 331 -1.53 18.70 -11.61
N LEU A 332 -0.55 18.14 -10.91
CA LEU A 332 -0.02 18.68 -9.66
C LEU A 332 0.58 20.10 -9.78
N GLU A 333 1.22 20.45 -10.91
CA GLU A 333 1.81 21.78 -11.10
C GLU A 333 0.73 22.86 -11.12
N ALA A 334 -0.37 22.63 -11.84
CA ALA A 334 -1.52 23.52 -11.87
C ALA A 334 -2.20 23.62 -10.51
N ALA A 335 -2.36 22.48 -9.80
CA ALA A 335 -2.93 22.43 -8.46
C ALA A 335 -2.12 23.25 -7.43
N VAL A 336 -0.79 23.22 -7.49
CA VAL A 336 0.08 24.05 -6.62
C VAL A 336 -0.16 25.54 -6.87
N VAL A 337 -0.36 25.95 -8.14
CA VAL A 337 -0.68 27.34 -8.47
C VAL A 337 -2.08 27.68 -7.97
N ALA A 338 -3.07 26.81 -8.15
CA ALA A 338 -4.43 26.97 -7.63
C ALA A 338 -4.43 27.17 -6.09
N GLY A 339 -3.65 26.36 -5.36
CA GLY A 339 -3.46 26.52 -3.93
C GLY A 339 -2.88 27.88 -3.54
N ARG A 340 -1.86 28.37 -4.26
CA ARG A 340 -1.29 29.71 -4.04
C ARG A 340 -2.32 30.81 -4.28
N ILE A 341 -3.12 30.69 -5.34
CA ILE A 341 -4.18 31.65 -5.65
C ILE A 341 -5.22 31.70 -4.53
N ARG A 342 -5.63 30.53 -4.01
CA ARG A 342 -6.56 30.44 -2.89
C ARG A 342 -6.01 31.16 -1.65
N HIS A 343 -4.74 31.01 -1.31
CA HIS A 343 -4.09 31.74 -0.21
C HIS A 343 -4.04 33.26 -0.44
N VAL A 344 -3.74 33.69 -1.67
CA VAL A 344 -3.78 35.11 -2.01
C VAL A 344 -5.20 35.65 -1.91
N LEU A 345 -6.19 34.93 -2.42
CA LEU A 345 -7.61 35.29 -2.29
C LEU A 345 -8.03 35.42 -0.83
N GLN A 346 -7.66 34.46 0.02
CA GLN A 346 -7.94 34.53 1.46
C GLN A 346 -7.42 35.84 2.08
N ALA A 347 -6.21 36.25 1.74
CA ALA A 347 -5.64 37.50 2.22
C ALA A 347 -6.36 38.75 1.63
N LEU A 348 -7.01 38.60 0.47
CA LEU A 348 -7.73 39.67 -0.20
C LEU A 348 -9.23 39.75 0.16
N VAL A 349 -9.78 38.78 0.86
CA VAL A 349 -11.19 38.78 1.32
C VAL A 349 -11.64 40.08 1.97
N PRO A 350 -10.83 40.77 2.80
CA PRO A 350 -11.23 42.10 3.36
C PRO A 350 -11.58 43.17 2.31
N PHE A 351 -11.16 42.98 1.07
CA PHE A 351 -11.48 43.88 -0.05
C PHE A 351 -12.68 43.43 -0.89
N ALA A 352 -13.33 42.33 -0.54
CA ALA A 352 -14.41 41.70 -1.31
C ALA A 352 -15.66 42.62 -1.48
N ALA A 353 -15.80 43.68 -0.68
CA ALA A 353 -16.81 44.70 -0.88
C ALA A 353 -16.65 45.40 -2.25
N ASP A 354 -15.45 45.42 -2.83
CA ASP A 354 -15.15 45.94 -4.17
C ASP A 354 -14.45 44.86 -4.99
N HIS A 355 -15.23 44.10 -5.78
CA HIS A 355 -14.72 43.02 -6.63
C HIS A 355 -13.63 43.50 -7.59
N THR A 356 -13.79 44.69 -8.17
CA THR A 356 -12.79 45.23 -9.11
C THR A 356 -11.45 45.43 -8.43
N ARG A 357 -11.47 46.00 -7.22
CA ARG A 357 -10.24 46.19 -6.44
C ARG A 357 -9.59 44.87 -6.06
N LEU A 358 -10.38 43.89 -5.57
CA LEU A 358 -9.88 42.57 -5.20
C LEU A 358 -9.22 41.90 -6.40
N LEU A 359 -9.91 41.86 -7.55
CA LEU A 359 -9.41 41.21 -8.77
C LEU A 359 -8.19 41.92 -9.35
N THR A 360 -8.13 43.26 -9.27
CA THR A 360 -6.95 44.02 -9.67
C THR A 360 -5.73 43.73 -8.80
N LEU A 361 -5.93 43.60 -7.46
CA LEU A 361 -4.86 43.22 -6.54
C LEU A 361 -4.38 41.79 -6.81
N LEU A 362 -5.28 40.88 -7.06
CA LEU A 362 -4.96 39.49 -7.42
C LEU A 362 -4.15 39.46 -8.73
N ASN A 363 -4.59 40.19 -9.76
CA ASN A 363 -3.88 40.30 -11.03
C ASN A 363 -2.44 40.85 -10.85
N GLY A 364 -2.28 41.90 -10.06
CA GLY A 364 -0.95 42.46 -9.74
C GLY A 364 -0.04 41.46 -9.04
N ALA A 365 -0.60 40.65 -8.11
CA ALA A 365 0.14 39.58 -7.43
C ALA A 365 0.61 38.49 -8.40
N LEU A 366 -0.25 38.10 -9.34
CA LEU A 366 0.08 37.06 -10.34
C LEU A 366 1.09 37.59 -11.38
N LEU A 367 0.93 38.78 -11.89
CA LEU A 367 1.88 39.41 -12.83
C LEU A 367 3.28 39.57 -12.24
N SER A 368 3.39 39.73 -10.92
CA SER A 368 4.68 39.86 -10.22
C SER A 368 5.41 38.53 -10.10
N SER A 369 4.73 37.39 -10.34
CA SER A 369 5.29 36.03 -10.26
C SER A 369 5.87 35.61 -11.62
N ARG A 370 7.16 35.23 -11.67
CA ARG A 370 7.86 34.87 -12.92
C ARG A 370 7.38 33.56 -13.57
N GLN A 371 6.51 32.79 -12.93
CA GLN A 371 6.12 31.45 -13.36
C GLN A 371 4.61 31.21 -13.27
N THR A 372 3.78 32.25 -13.18
CA THR A 372 2.34 32.00 -12.98
C THR A 372 1.64 31.92 -14.33
N PRO A 373 0.98 30.78 -14.65
CA PRO A 373 0.07 30.70 -15.78
C PRO A 373 -1.12 31.66 -15.57
N PHE A 374 -1.84 31.98 -16.63
CA PHE A 374 -3.08 32.72 -16.50
C PHE A 374 -4.16 31.93 -15.81
N VAL A 375 -5.12 32.64 -15.24
CA VAL A 375 -6.22 32.09 -14.47
C VAL A 375 -7.53 32.71 -14.94
N THR A 376 -8.54 31.85 -15.08
CA THR A 376 -9.92 32.30 -15.19
C THR A 376 -10.64 32.05 -13.86
N LEU A 377 -11.49 32.94 -13.42
CA LEU A 377 -12.27 32.74 -12.22
C LEU A 377 -13.59 33.51 -12.19
N VAL A 378 -14.52 33.01 -11.36
CA VAL A 378 -15.71 33.73 -10.94
C VAL A 378 -15.62 34.01 -9.45
N LEU A 379 -15.80 35.27 -9.08
CA LEU A 379 -15.90 35.73 -7.70
C LEU A 379 -17.36 36.07 -7.41
N VAL A 380 -17.89 35.52 -6.32
CA VAL A 380 -19.26 35.77 -5.86
C VAL A 380 -19.22 36.19 -4.41
N THR A 381 -19.88 37.31 -4.08
CA THR A 381 -20.26 37.60 -2.71
C THR A 381 -21.73 37.32 -2.51
N ALA A 382 -22.07 36.66 -1.40
CA ALA A 382 -23.40 36.21 -1.06
C ALA A 382 -23.80 36.69 0.33
N VAL A 383 -24.96 37.30 0.45
CA VAL A 383 -25.54 37.68 1.73
C VAL A 383 -27.03 37.38 1.75
N ARG A 384 -27.52 36.87 2.89
CA ARG A 384 -28.92 36.61 3.09
C ARG A 384 -29.63 37.92 3.50
N GLN A 385 -30.69 38.27 2.79
CA GLN A 385 -31.57 39.37 3.11
C GLN A 385 -33.00 38.81 3.22
N ASP A 386 -33.47 38.69 4.45
CA ASP A 386 -34.73 38.03 4.78
C ASP A 386 -34.81 36.59 4.23
N ALA A 387 -35.74 36.33 3.30
CA ALA A 387 -35.91 35.02 2.67
C ALA A 387 -35.08 34.86 1.38
N ARG A 388 -34.42 35.91 0.90
CA ARG A 388 -33.68 35.94 -0.35
C ARG A 388 -32.18 35.88 -0.12
N VAL A 389 -31.43 35.43 -1.11
CA VAL A 389 -29.97 35.52 -1.14
C VAL A 389 -29.58 36.49 -2.23
N ARG A 390 -28.95 37.58 -1.86
CA ARG A 390 -28.36 38.52 -2.82
C ARG A 390 -26.97 38.05 -3.16
N LEU A 391 -26.71 37.94 -4.46
CA LEU A 391 -25.41 37.63 -5.03
C LEU A 391 -24.89 38.81 -5.80
N ARG A 392 -23.60 39.10 -5.67
CA ARG A 392 -22.86 39.99 -6.54
C ARG A 392 -21.77 39.15 -7.21
N ILE A 393 -21.76 39.10 -8.52
CA ILE A 393 -21.00 38.15 -9.35
C ILE A 393 -20.10 38.92 -10.29
N SER A 394 -18.79 38.62 -10.29
CA SER A 394 -17.82 39.09 -11.25
C SER A 394 -17.09 37.91 -11.88
N SER A 395 -16.95 37.94 -13.21
CA SER A 395 -16.21 36.93 -13.95
C SER A 395 -14.93 37.50 -14.52
N ALA A 396 -13.86 36.76 -14.44
CA ALA A 396 -12.55 37.08 -15.01
C ALA A 396 -12.16 35.99 -16.03
N GLY A 397 -12.68 36.13 -17.26
CA GLY A 397 -12.42 35.16 -18.35
C GLY A 397 -13.04 33.77 -18.19
N HIS A 398 -13.89 33.58 -17.19
CA HIS A 398 -14.49 32.29 -16.85
C HIS A 398 -15.94 32.19 -17.36
N PRO A 399 -16.47 30.96 -17.60
CA PRO A 399 -17.87 30.76 -17.96
C PRO A 399 -18.82 31.47 -16.99
N ALA A 400 -19.86 32.12 -17.53
CA ALA A 400 -20.80 32.86 -16.71
C ALA A 400 -21.69 31.92 -15.89
N PRO A 401 -21.92 32.16 -14.59
CA PRO A 401 -22.80 31.33 -13.76
C PRO A 401 -24.22 31.24 -14.28
N LEU A 402 -24.84 30.09 -14.05
CA LEU A 402 -26.24 29.82 -14.43
C LEU A 402 -27.16 29.88 -13.20
N ILE A 403 -28.25 30.62 -13.36
CA ILE A 403 -29.27 30.81 -12.31
C ILE A 403 -30.45 29.91 -12.61
N VAL A 404 -30.75 28.97 -11.75
CA VAL A 404 -31.90 28.06 -11.86
C VAL A 404 -33.05 28.66 -11.07
N ARG A 405 -34.07 29.12 -11.78
CA ARG A 405 -35.28 29.68 -11.18
C ARG A 405 -36.24 28.57 -10.73
N VAL A 406 -37.11 28.87 -9.78
CA VAL A 406 -38.12 27.91 -9.31
C VAL A 406 -39.08 27.46 -10.43
N THR A 407 -39.21 28.24 -11.49
CA THR A 407 -40.01 27.93 -12.68
C THR A 407 -39.37 26.92 -13.62
N GLY A 408 -38.09 26.57 -13.39
CA GLY A 408 -37.29 25.76 -14.31
C GLY A 408 -36.61 26.58 -15.40
N GLN A 409 -36.78 27.89 -15.44
CA GLN A 409 -36.04 28.77 -16.33
C GLN A 409 -34.57 28.83 -15.86
N VAL A 410 -33.62 28.72 -16.80
CA VAL A 410 -32.18 28.86 -16.54
C VAL A 410 -31.69 30.13 -17.21
N GLU A 411 -31.19 31.06 -16.42
CA GLU A 411 -30.69 32.37 -16.85
C GLU A 411 -29.17 32.42 -16.66
N GLU A 412 -28.50 33.18 -17.49
CA GLU A 412 -27.06 33.47 -17.35
C GLU A 412 -26.84 34.76 -16.54
N ALA A 413 -25.92 34.70 -15.57
CA ALA A 413 -25.48 35.93 -14.90
C ALA A 413 -24.62 36.76 -15.88
N ARG A 414 -25.01 38.01 -16.13
CA ARG A 414 -24.33 38.89 -17.08
C ARG A 414 -23.05 39.46 -16.49
N ALA A 415 -22.13 38.59 -16.06
CA ALA A 415 -20.81 38.98 -15.57
C ALA A 415 -19.75 38.57 -16.58
N ARG A 416 -18.93 39.51 -17.01
CA ARG A 416 -17.83 39.29 -17.96
C ARG A 416 -16.61 40.08 -17.56
N GLY A 417 -15.43 39.61 -17.93
CA GLY A 417 -14.19 40.33 -17.66
C GLY A 417 -12.97 39.66 -18.27
N THR A 418 -11.85 40.36 -18.19
CA THR A 418 -10.55 39.91 -18.70
C THR A 418 -9.98 38.85 -17.75
N LEU A 419 -9.39 37.80 -18.32
CA LEU A 419 -8.67 36.79 -17.53
C LEU A 419 -7.49 37.43 -16.75
N ILE A 420 -7.08 36.76 -15.67
CA ILE A 420 -6.10 37.27 -14.71
C ILE A 420 -4.69 36.72 -15.00
N GLY A 421 -3.65 37.53 -14.80
CA GLY A 421 -2.24 37.10 -14.89
C GLY A 421 -1.60 37.33 -16.26
N VAL A 422 -2.30 37.95 -17.23
CA VAL A 422 -1.77 38.20 -18.59
C VAL A 422 -1.61 39.70 -18.89
N PHE A 423 -2.65 40.48 -18.61
CA PHE A 423 -2.69 41.90 -18.95
C PHE A 423 -2.55 42.78 -17.70
N ALA A 424 -1.83 43.90 -17.81
CA ALA A 424 -1.72 44.86 -16.71
C ALA A 424 -3.06 45.55 -16.44
N ASP A 425 -3.74 45.93 -17.51
CA ASP A 425 -5.06 46.57 -17.46
C ASP A 425 -6.13 45.51 -17.69
N ILE A 426 -7.03 45.38 -16.73
CA ILE A 426 -8.11 44.39 -16.72
C ILE A 426 -9.45 45.08 -16.46
N GLU A 427 -10.48 44.68 -17.18
CA GLU A 427 -11.83 45.19 -17.03
C GLU A 427 -12.79 44.09 -16.60
N PHE A 428 -13.67 44.42 -15.67
CA PHE A 428 -14.70 43.50 -15.15
C PHE A 428 -16.07 44.16 -15.13
N SER A 429 -17.10 43.38 -15.45
CA SER A 429 -18.48 43.74 -15.17
C SER A 429 -19.01 42.89 -14.01
N THR A 430 -19.76 43.55 -13.13
CA THR A 430 -20.38 42.88 -11.97
C THR A 430 -21.89 42.79 -12.18
N ALA A 431 -22.45 41.62 -12.04
CA ALA A 431 -23.88 41.39 -12.07
C ALA A 431 -24.43 41.25 -10.63
N GLU A 432 -25.59 41.83 -10.37
CA GLU A 432 -26.33 41.61 -9.13
C GLU A 432 -27.53 40.69 -9.41
N VAL A 433 -27.66 39.65 -8.60
CA VAL A 433 -28.71 38.64 -8.74
C VAL A 433 -29.35 38.39 -7.36
N ALA A 434 -30.68 38.35 -7.30
CA ALA A 434 -31.38 37.90 -6.12
C ALA A 434 -31.96 36.49 -6.37
N LEU A 435 -31.58 35.54 -5.52
CA LEU A 435 -32.17 34.20 -5.50
C LEU A 435 -33.39 34.20 -4.55
N GLN A 436 -34.52 33.74 -5.06
CA GLN A 436 -35.70 33.47 -4.23
C GLN A 436 -35.54 32.11 -3.53
N PRO A 437 -36.27 31.82 -2.45
CA PRO A 437 -36.23 30.51 -1.80
C PRO A 437 -36.44 29.37 -2.79
N GLY A 438 -35.50 28.42 -2.81
CA GLY A 438 -35.47 27.29 -3.72
C GLY A 438 -34.82 27.55 -5.08
N GLU A 439 -34.24 28.73 -5.30
CA GLU A 439 -33.42 29.02 -6.47
C GLU A 439 -31.94 28.78 -6.18
N THR A 440 -31.17 28.45 -7.23
CA THR A 440 -29.75 28.11 -7.13
C THR A 440 -28.94 28.81 -8.21
N CYS A 441 -27.78 29.33 -7.85
CA CYS A 441 -26.75 29.78 -8.78
C CYS A 441 -25.70 28.69 -8.90
N LEU A 442 -25.38 28.23 -10.12
CA LEU A 442 -24.33 27.27 -10.42
C LEU A 442 -23.16 27.95 -11.10
N LEU A 443 -21.98 27.87 -10.49
CA LEU A 443 -20.70 28.15 -11.10
C LEU A 443 -20.14 26.81 -11.61
N TYR A 444 -19.45 26.81 -12.75
CA TYR A 444 -18.91 25.61 -13.36
C TYR A 444 -17.68 25.96 -14.21
N SER A 445 -16.71 25.05 -14.26
CA SER A 445 -15.56 25.18 -15.16
C SER A 445 -15.89 24.69 -16.58
N ASP A 446 -15.08 25.07 -17.54
CA ASP A 446 -15.25 24.71 -18.95
C ASP A 446 -15.13 23.19 -19.17
N GLY A 447 -14.35 22.47 -18.34
CA GLY A 447 -14.28 21.01 -18.34
C GLY A 447 -15.65 20.31 -18.25
N ILE A 448 -16.67 20.97 -17.69
CA ILE A 448 -18.05 20.46 -17.68
C ILE A 448 -18.67 20.54 -19.09
N THR A 449 -18.59 21.67 -19.74
CA THR A 449 -19.23 21.91 -21.05
C THR A 449 -18.44 21.33 -22.21
N GLU A 450 -17.12 21.25 -22.05
CA GLU A 450 -16.20 20.68 -23.04
C GLU A 450 -16.04 19.15 -22.90
N ALA A 451 -16.63 18.56 -21.86
CA ALA A 451 -16.62 17.11 -21.65
C ALA A 451 -17.06 16.34 -22.91
N ARG A 452 -16.18 15.46 -23.40
CA ARG A 452 -16.45 14.64 -24.60
C ARG A 452 -16.90 13.24 -24.21
N GLY A 453 -17.92 12.73 -24.90
CA GLY A 453 -18.49 11.42 -24.60
C GLY A 453 -19.84 11.19 -25.29
N GLY A 454 -20.78 10.63 -24.52
CA GLY A 454 -22.12 10.33 -24.98
C GLY A 454 -22.20 9.08 -25.88
N PRO A 455 -23.38 8.79 -26.49
CA PRO A 455 -23.60 7.54 -27.25
C PRO A 455 -22.66 7.34 -28.44
N LEU A 456 -22.11 8.43 -28.99
CA LEU A 456 -21.18 8.40 -30.12
C LEU A 456 -19.68 8.50 -29.69
N GLY A 457 -19.42 8.64 -28.39
CA GLY A 457 -18.07 8.61 -27.82
C GLY A 457 -17.25 9.90 -27.93
N ASP A 458 -17.63 10.86 -28.78
CA ASP A 458 -16.84 12.10 -29.01
C ASP A 458 -17.73 13.34 -29.20
N VAL A 459 -18.88 13.38 -28.56
CA VAL A 459 -19.76 14.54 -28.61
C VAL A 459 -19.50 15.42 -27.38
N MET A 460 -19.29 16.72 -27.60
CA MET A 460 -19.16 17.70 -26.52
C MET A 460 -20.48 17.79 -25.72
N PHE A 461 -20.41 17.86 -24.40
CA PHE A 461 -21.59 17.99 -23.55
C PHE A 461 -22.36 19.27 -23.84
N SER A 462 -21.66 20.36 -23.96
CA SER A 462 -22.12 21.71 -24.28
C SER A 462 -22.97 22.37 -23.18
N GLU A 463 -22.98 23.70 -23.21
CA GLU A 463 -23.78 24.51 -22.29
C GLU A 463 -25.30 24.28 -22.45
N ASP A 464 -25.78 24.02 -23.67
CA ASP A 464 -27.20 23.75 -23.90
C ASP A 464 -27.69 22.51 -23.14
N ARG A 465 -26.86 21.45 -23.09
CA ARG A 465 -27.20 20.26 -22.30
C ARG A 465 -27.13 20.53 -20.81
N LEU A 466 -26.12 21.29 -20.36
CA LEU A 466 -26.04 21.71 -18.97
C LEU A 466 -27.30 22.49 -18.57
N ARG A 467 -27.75 23.45 -19.38
CA ARG A 467 -28.99 24.21 -19.16
C ARG A 467 -30.22 23.29 -19.11
N ALA A 468 -30.32 22.31 -20.01
CA ALA A 468 -31.41 21.34 -20.02
C ALA A 468 -31.45 20.47 -18.75
N VAL A 469 -30.28 20.07 -18.25
CA VAL A 469 -30.15 19.34 -16.96
C VAL A 469 -30.58 20.22 -15.80
N LEU A 470 -30.10 21.48 -15.76
CA LEU A 470 -30.40 22.42 -14.70
C LEU A 470 -31.89 22.81 -14.64
N ALA A 471 -32.53 22.92 -15.79
CA ALA A 471 -33.99 23.17 -15.83
C ALA A 471 -34.80 22.09 -15.07
N GLN A 472 -34.31 20.85 -15.07
CA GLN A 472 -34.94 19.75 -14.34
C GLN A 472 -34.59 19.76 -12.82
N CYS A 473 -33.64 20.59 -12.39
CA CYS A 473 -33.22 20.75 -11.00
C CYS A 473 -33.98 21.86 -10.28
N ALA A 474 -34.99 22.47 -10.89
CA ALA A 474 -35.77 23.55 -10.29
C ALA A 474 -36.29 23.20 -8.88
N GLY A 475 -35.93 24.02 -7.91
CA GLY A 475 -36.32 23.84 -6.51
C GLY A 475 -35.62 22.71 -5.76
N MET A 476 -34.59 22.07 -6.32
CA MET A 476 -33.74 21.13 -5.60
C MET A 476 -32.77 21.88 -4.67
N PRO A 477 -32.35 21.26 -3.55
CA PRO A 477 -31.25 21.76 -2.72
C PRO A 477 -29.95 21.86 -3.53
N ALA A 478 -29.05 22.77 -3.15
CA ALA A 478 -27.77 22.98 -3.83
C ALA A 478 -26.93 21.68 -3.95
N GLU A 479 -26.95 20.85 -2.92
CA GLU A 479 -26.27 19.56 -2.86
C GLU A 479 -26.81 18.62 -3.96
N ALA A 480 -28.11 18.52 -4.10
CA ALA A 480 -28.75 17.65 -5.10
C ALA A 480 -28.49 18.16 -6.53
N VAL A 481 -28.39 19.49 -6.73
CA VAL A 481 -28.02 20.06 -8.04
C VAL A 481 -26.59 19.67 -8.38
N THR A 482 -25.64 19.82 -7.45
CA THR A 482 -24.22 19.46 -7.65
C THR A 482 -24.07 17.97 -7.95
N GLU A 483 -24.65 17.08 -7.14
CA GLU A 483 -24.61 15.65 -7.34
C GLU A 483 -25.19 15.22 -8.68
N ARG A 484 -26.33 15.81 -9.08
CA ARG A 484 -26.97 15.50 -10.35
C ARG A 484 -26.10 15.89 -11.55
N VAL A 485 -25.50 17.08 -11.52
CA VAL A 485 -24.59 17.53 -12.57
C VAL A 485 -23.39 16.59 -12.68
N GLN A 486 -22.74 16.28 -11.55
CA GLN A 486 -21.60 15.37 -11.52
C GLN A 486 -21.95 13.97 -12.05
N MET A 487 -23.09 13.42 -11.62
CA MET A 487 -23.55 12.10 -12.08
C MET A 487 -23.78 12.06 -13.58
N ILE A 488 -24.45 13.08 -14.15
CA ILE A 488 -24.76 13.11 -15.59
C ILE A 488 -23.47 13.27 -16.41
N ILE A 489 -22.53 14.13 -15.96
CA ILE A 489 -21.26 14.30 -16.64
C ILE A 489 -20.43 13.02 -16.55
N ALA A 490 -20.38 12.36 -15.38
CA ALA A 490 -19.69 11.10 -15.23
C ALA A 490 -20.24 10.02 -16.18
N GLN A 491 -21.56 9.94 -16.34
CA GLN A 491 -22.19 9.04 -17.30
C GLN A 491 -21.91 9.43 -18.76
N TRP A 492 -21.81 10.74 -19.04
CA TRP A 492 -21.50 11.23 -20.38
C TRP A 492 -20.09 10.89 -20.83
N VAL A 493 -19.11 11.12 -19.96
CA VAL A 493 -17.67 10.87 -20.22
C VAL A 493 -17.34 9.39 -20.20
N GLY A 494 -17.96 8.60 -19.30
CA GLY A 494 -17.58 7.20 -19.05
C GLY A 494 -16.12 7.10 -18.60
N ASP A 495 -15.38 6.20 -19.25
CA ASP A 495 -13.94 5.96 -19.01
C ASP A 495 -13.04 6.81 -19.95
N GLY A 496 -13.61 7.74 -20.71
CA GLY A 496 -12.88 8.59 -21.65
C GLY A 496 -12.02 9.65 -20.97
N PRO A 497 -11.02 10.20 -21.68
CA PRO A 497 -10.23 11.31 -21.20
C PRO A 497 -11.09 12.57 -21.06
N HIS A 498 -10.85 13.33 -20.00
CA HIS A 498 -11.57 14.59 -19.74
C HIS A 498 -10.62 15.61 -19.13
N ASP A 499 -11.03 16.88 -19.08
CA ASP A 499 -10.33 17.93 -18.33
C ASP A 499 -10.77 17.94 -16.87
N ASP A 500 -10.08 18.73 -16.04
CA ASP A 500 -10.52 19.00 -14.68
C ASP A 500 -11.94 19.56 -14.70
N MET A 501 -12.74 19.18 -13.72
CA MET A 501 -14.14 19.58 -13.64
C MET A 501 -14.47 20.08 -12.25
N ALA A 502 -14.90 21.29 -12.14
CA ALA A 502 -15.37 21.86 -10.88
C ALA A 502 -16.76 22.47 -11.04
N VAL A 503 -17.58 22.28 -10.01
CA VAL A 503 -18.89 22.93 -9.87
C VAL A 503 -19.03 23.49 -8.47
N LEU A 504 -19.72 24.63 -8.36
CA LEU A 504 -20.07 25.24 -7.07
C LEU A 504 -21.49 25.77 -7.16
N ALA A 505 -22.38 25.22 -6.36
CA ALA A 505 -23.78 25.63 -6.27
C ALA A 505 -24.01 26.49 -5.02
N ILE A 506 -24.68 27.62 -5.20
CA ILE A 506 -25.10 28.55 -4.14
C ILE A 506 -26.62 28.58 -4.15
N GLY A 507 -27.26 28.07 -3.09
CA GLY A 507 -28.72 27.92 -3.02
C GLY A 507 -29.37 28.78 -1.95
N ALA A 508 -30.53 29.35 -2.26
CA ALA A 508 -31.41 29.99 -1.29
C ALA A 508 -32.36 28.92 -0.72
N PRO A 509 -32.24 28.52 0.56
CA PRO A 509 -33.04 27.44 1.12
C PRO A 509 -34.52 27.84 1.24
N ARG A 510 -35.41 26.85 1.11
CA ARG A 510 -36.84 27.05 1.27
C ARG A 510 -37.27 27.27 2.73
N ASP A 511 -36.48 26.77 3.70
CA ASP A 511 -36.76 26.86 5.12
C ASP A 511 -36.24 28.16 5.72
N THR A 512 -37.13 28.86 6.43
CA THR A 512 -36.83 30.13 7.12
C THR A 512 -36.23 29.96 8.52
N ARG A 513 -36.02 28.73 9.01
CA ARG A 513 -35.46 28.49 10.35
C ARG A 513 -33.94 28.73 10.39
N PRO A 514 -33.44 29.61 11.27
CA PRO A 514 -32.01 29.70 11.51
C PRO A 514 -31.53 28.40 12.19
N THR A 515 -30.71 27.64 11.51
CA THR A 515 -30.07 26.45 12.10
C THR A 515 -28.85 26.93 12.88
N THR A 516 -28.79 26.62 14.17
CA THR A 516 -27.61 26.78 15.02
C THR A 516 -26.43 26.02 14.44
N VAL A 517 -25.29 26.70 14.36
CA VAL A 517 -24.00 26.18 13.93
C VAL A 517 -23.64 24.94 14.75
N HIS A 518 -23.44 23.79 14.12
CA HIS A 518 -22.67 22.70 14.70
C HIS A 518 -21.19 23.01 14.41
N GLU A 519 -20.45 23.38 15.45
CA GLU A 519 -19.01 23.37 15.44
C GLU A 519 -18.53 21.92 15.17
N PRO A 520 -17.58 21.69 14.26
CA PRO A 520 -16.90 20.41 14.19
C PRO A 520 -16.04 20.26 15.44
N THR A 521 -16.36 19.31 16.28
CA THR A 521 -15.48 18.85 17.37
C THR A 521 -14.19 18.32 16.78
N GLY A 522 -13.08 18.84 17.27
CA GLY A 522 -11.67 18.68 16.92
C GLY A 522 -11.08 17.26 16.85
#